data_13aa19dc794887ee6dcfe091f284a80b
#
_entry.id   13aa19dc794887ee6dcfe091f284a80b
#
_cell.length_a   1.000
_cell.length_b   1.000
_cell.length_c   1.000
_cell.angle_alpha   90.00
_cell.angle_beta   90.00
_cell.angle_gamma   90.00
#
_symmetry.space_group_name_H-M   'P 1'
#
loop_
_entity.id
_entity.type
_entity.pdbx_description
1 polymer ?
#
loop_
_entity_poly.entity_id
_entity_poly.type
_entity_poly.pdbx_seq_one_letter_code
_entity_poly.pdbx_strand_id
1 'polypeptide(L)'
;MSQYHTPVLLEESVGLLAVEPAGTYADLTFGGGGHSRRILSDLGPEGRLYGFDQDRDTLENRPDDARFHYVESNFRFLRGALRLRGVMEVDGILADLGVSSHHFDAVERGFSFRGEAPLDMRMNQRGRLTAADVVNDYTAEDLTRILGDWGEVETPWKVANCLVKARAAASVTTTAQLVGAVKPCTPKKDEAKFLTKLFQALRIEVNGEMEALKMALEQSLRVLKPGGRLVVISYHSLEDRLVKNFMRSGNFSGQVEKDFFGRSQAPFDLVTRKAVTPSAEELDRNPRSRSAKLRAAVKR
;
A
#
# COMPACT_ATOMS: atom_id res chain seq x y z
N MET A 1 -8.11 25.10 6.53
CA MET A 1 -6.90 24.26 6.40
C MET A 1 -7.33 22.85 6.76
N SER A 2 -7.46 21.96 5.78
CA SER A 2 -7.76 20.56 6.06
C SER A 2 -6.61 19.99 6.90
N GLN A 3 -6.92 19.39 8.05
CA GLN A 3 -5.94 18.66 8.85
C GLN A 3 -5.50 17.43 8.04
N TYR A 4 -4.53 17.62 7.16
CA TYR A 4 -3.83 16.50 6.53
C TYR A 4 -3.15 15.70 7.64
N HIS A 5 -3.40 14.43 7.63
CA HIS A 5 -2.96 13.44 8.59
C HIS A 5 -1.45 13.48 8.82
N THR A 6 -1.02 13.35 10.06
CA THR A 6 0.39 13.14 10.40
C THR A 6 0.87 11.85 9.75
N PRO A 7 1.92 11.89 8.91
CA PRO A 7 2.47 10.68 8.29
C PRO A 7 2.88 9.65 9.35
N VAL A 8 2.69 8.37 9.04
CA VAL A 8 3.00 7.28 9.95
C VAL A 8 4.51 7.01 9.93
N LEU A 9 5.13 6.87 11.10
CA LEU A 9 6.57 6.57 11.27
C LEU A 9 7.46 7.52 10.45
N LEU A 10 7.12 8.83 10.44
CA LEU A 10 7.74 9.83 9.57
C LEU A 10 9.24 9.93 9.79
N GLU A 11 9.67 10.17 11.02
CA GLU A 11 11.09 10.36 11.33
C GLU A 11 11.88 9.07 11.20
N GLU A 12 11.28 7.94 11.60
CA GLU A 12 11.89 6.62 11.49
C GLU A 12 12.10 6.23 10.02
N SER A 13 11.11 6.45 9.16
CA SER A 13 11.19 6.09 7.74
C SER A 13 12.20 6.91 6.98
N VAL A 14 12.20 8.24 7.17
CA VAL A 14 13.17 9.14 6.51
C VAL A 14 14.57 8.96 7.10
N GLY A 15 14.71 8.76 8.42
CA GLY A 15 15.97 8.39 9.04
C GLY A 15 16.58 7.10 8.50
N LEU A 16 15.73 6.05 8.27
CA LEU A 16 16.16 4.80 7.65
C LEU A 16 16.45 4.94 6.15
N LEU A 17 15.81 5.88 5.46
CA LEU A 17 16.10 6.20 4.06
C LEU A 17 17.49 6.80 3.90
N ALA A 18 18.01 7.49 4.95
CA ALA A 18 19.32 8.13 5.01
C ALA A 18 19.55 9.05 3.79
N VAL A 19 18.80 10.13 3.76
CA VAL A 19 18.78 11.06 2.63
C VAL A 19 20.13 11.78 2.50
N GLU A 20 20.77 11.62 1.33
CA GLU A 20 21.98 12.36 0.96
C GLU A 20 21.56 13.64 0.21
N PRO A 21 22.18 14.81 0.50
CA PRO A 21 21.73 16.08 -0.06
C PRO A 21 21.68 16.16 -1.59
N ALA A 22 22.58 15.50 -2.31
CA ALA A 22 22.60 15.45 -3.79
C ALA A 22 21.90 14.21 -4.37
N GLY A 23 21.25 13.40 -3.54
CA GLY A 23 20.64 12.14 -3.93
C GLY A 23 19.35 12.29 -4.74
N THR A 24 18.97 11.22 -5.41
CA THR A 24 17.71 11.09 -6.14
C THR A 24 16.84 10.05 -5.46
N TYR A 25 15.62 10.41 -5.13
CA TYR A 25 14.71 9.56 -4.35
C TYR A 25 13.36 9.38 -5.04
N ALA A 26 12.68 8.29 -4.73
CA ALA A 26 11.30 8.04 -5.13
C ALA A 26 10.42 7.76 -3.90
N ASP A 27 9.36 8.54 -3.75
CA ASP A 27 8.25 8.27 -2.84
C ASP A 27 7.12 7.62 -3.66
N LEU A 28 6.86 6.34 -3.44
CA LEU A 28 5.92 5.57 -4.25
C LEU A 28 4.45 5.81 -3.89
N THR A 29 4.21 6.54 -2.80
CA THR A 29 2.89 6.72 -2.17
C THR A 29 2.77 8.14 -1.66
N PHE A 30 2.81 9.10 -2.59
CA PHE A 30 2.89 10.52 -2.28
C PHE A 30 1.75 11.00 -1.35
N GLY A 31 0.51 10.66 -1.66
CA GLY A 31 -0.67 10.97 -0.86
C GLY A 31 -0.78 12.44 -0.42
N GLY A 32 -0.74 12.67 0.88
CA GLY A 32 -0.73 14.02 1.47
C GLY A 32 0.62 14.74 1.39
N GLY A 33 1.67 14.08 0.88
CA GLY A 33 2.99 14.65 0.69
C GLY A 33 3.82 14.82 1.97
N GLY A 34 3.43 14.20 3.07
CA GLY A 34 4.13 14.36 4.35
C GLY A 34 5.54 13.80 4.33
N HIS A 35 5.71 12.54 3.92
CA HIS A 35 7.03 11.93 3.75
C HIS A 35 7.87 12.68 2.71
N SER A 36 7.27 13.03 1.57
CA SER A 36 7.93 13.82 0.52
C SER A 36 8.46 15.16 1.02
N ARG A 37 7.68 15.93 1.80
CA ARG A 37 8.15 17.19 2.39
C ARG A 37 9.29 16.98 3.36
N ARG A 38 9.26 15.92 4.15
CA ARG A 38 10.31 15.59 5.09
C ARG A 38 11.60 15.19 4.36
N ILE A 39 11.52 14.41 3.27
CA ILE A 39 12.66 14.08 2.39
C ILE A 39 13.24 15.36 1.77
N LEU A 40 12.39 16.26 1.25
CA LEU A 40 12.82 17.52 0.65
C LEU A 40 13.57 18.42 1.65
N SER A 41 13.25 18.36 2.95
CA SER A 41 13.97 19.14 3.97
C SER A 41 15.42 18.69 4.17
N ASP A 42 15.75 17.45 3.85
CA ASP A 42 17.12 16.90 3.94
C ASP A 42 17.89 17.01 2.61
N LEU A 43 17.17 17.24 1.48
CA LEU A 43 17.78 17.39 0.17
C LEU A 43 18.45 18.76 0.00
N GLY A 44 19.61 18.78 -0.64
CA GLY A 44 20.28 19.99 -1.12
C GLY A 44 19.78 20.43 -2.50
N PRO A 45 20.36 21.50 -3.08
CA PRO A 45 19.92 22.08 -4.36
C PRO A 45 19.97 21.11 -5.55
N GLU A 46 20.91 20.16 -5.54
CA GLU A 46 21.11 19.17 -6.61
C GLU A 46 20.25 17.91 -6.42
N GLY A 47 19.63 17.75 -5.25
CA GLY A 47 18.79 16.59 -4.93
C GLY A 47 17.50 16.59 -5.72
N ARG A 48 16.91 15.40 -5.92
CA ARG A 48 15.66 15.21 -6.66
C ARG A 48 14.76 14.22 -5.96
N LEU A 49 13.45 14.51 -5.95
CA LEU A 49 12.43 13.62 -5.40
C LEU A 49 11.30 13.41 -6.41
N TYR A 50 10.99 12.16 -6.68
CA TYR A 50 9.89 11.73 -7.55
C TYR A 50 8.77 11.17 -6.69
N GLY A 51 7.65 11.92 -6.56
CA GLY A 51 6.48 11.49 -5.79
C GLY A 51 5.43 10.85 -6.70
N PHE A 52 5.17 9.55 -6.49
CA PHE A 52 4.20 8.77 -7.26
C PHE A 52 2.85 8.75 -6.58
N ASP A 53 1.80 8.98 -7.34
CA ASP A 53 0.43 8.66 -6.94
C ASP A 53 -0.43 8.34 -8.16
N GLN A 54 -1.40 7.44 -7.99
CA GLN A 54 -2.40 7.12 -9.01
C GLN A 54 -3.71 7.88 -8.80
N ASP A 55 -3.89 8.46 -7.60
CA ASP A 55 -5.06 9.27 -7.28
C ASP A 55 -4.77 10.74 -7.60
N ARG A 56 -5.56 11.29 -8.51
CA ARG A 56 -5.41 12.71 -8.91
C ARG A 56 -5.71 13.71 -7.81
N ASP A 57 -6.53 13.34 -6.85
CA ASP A 57 -6.88 14.23 -5.74
C ASP A 57 -5.62 14.63 -4.94
N THR A 58 -4.56 13.80 -5.00
CA THR A 58 -3.28 14.09 -4.34
C THR A 58 -2.45 15.17 -5.03
N LEU A 59 -2.77 15.55 -6.28
CA LEU A 59 -2.05 16.56 -7.04
C LEU A 59 -2.04 17.93 -6.33
N GLU A 60 -3.11 18.26 -5.61
CA GLU A 60 -3.23 19.52 -4.85
C GLU A 60 -2.24 19.62 -3.68
N ASN A 61 -1.72 18.48 -3.20
CA ASN A 61 -0.79 18.40 -2.08
C ASN A 61 0.67 18.62 -2.49
N ARG A 62 0.93 18.72 -3.76
CA ARG A 62 2.27 18.86 -4.33
C ARG A 62 2.99 20.09 -3.74
N PRO A 63 4.23 19.91 -3.21
CA PRO A 63 5.03 21.05 -2.74
C PRO A 63 5.43 21.95 -3.92
N ASP A 64 5.50 23.25 -3.67
CA ASP A 64 6.11 24.22 -4.58
C ASP A 64 7.64 24.23 -4.38
N ASP A 65 8.29 23.20 -4.93
CA ASP A 65 9.72 22.98 -4.81
C ASP A 65 10.28 22.41 -6.12
N ALA A 66 11.25 23.08 -6.73
CA ALA A 66 11.81 22.70 -8.02
C ALA A 66 12.49 21.32 -8.03
N ARG A 67 12.85 20.79 -6.86
CA ARG A 67 13.45 19.46 -6.69
C ARG A 67 12.40 18.35 -6.70
N PHE A 68 11.11 18.69 -6.54
CA PHE A 68 10.01 17.74 -6.49
C PHE A 68 9.37 17.55 -7.87
N HIS A 69 9.22 16.29 -8.27
CA HIS A 69 8.61 15.89 -9.52
C HIS A 69 7.42 14.95 -9.26
N TYR A 70 6.21 15.47 -9.45
CA TYR A 70 5.02 14.63 -9.33
C TYR A 70 4.89 13.65 -10.50
N VAL A 71 4.58 12.39 -10.19
CA VAL A 71 4.42 11.30 -11.16
C VAL A 71 3.01 10.71 -11.02
N GLU A 72 2.07 11.16 -11.86
CA GLU A 72 0.72 10.58 -11.93
C GLU A 72 0.81 9.17 -12.52
N SER A 73 1.09 8.18 -11.67
CA SER A 73 1.23 6.78 -12.06
C SER A 73 1.09 5.85 -10.88
N ASN A 74 0.56 4.65 -11.14
CA ASN A 74 0.68 3.57 -10.16
C ASN A 74 2.15 3.13 -10.05
N PHE A 75 2.63 2.90 -8.85
CA PHE A 75 4.02 2.49 -8.56
C PHE A 75 4.42 1.15 -9.19
N ARG A 76 3.46 0.35 -9.67
CA ARG A 76 3.74 -0.85 -10.50
C ARG A 76 4.53 -0.53 -11.76
N PHE A 77 4.56 0.71 -12.19
CA PHE A 77 5.27 1.19 -13.37
C PHE A 77 6.52 2.00 -13.03
N LEU A 78 7.04 1.88 -11.80
CA LEU A 78 8.17 2.64 -11.25
C LEU A 78 9.31 2.86 -12.25
N ARG A 79 9.88 1.77 -12.76
CA ARG A 79 11.04 1.83 -13.68
C ARG A 79 10.70 2.56 -14.98
N GLY A 80 9.57 2.25 -15.58
CA GLY A 80 9.14 2.89 -16.82
C GLY A 80 8.92 4.39 -16.65
N ALA A 81 8.24 4.78 -15.57
CA ALA A 81 7.93 6.17 -15.27
C ALA A 81 9.19 7.01 -14.96
N LEU A 82 10.18 6.44 -14.26
CA LEU A 82 11.47 7.09 -14.02
C LEU A 82 12.27 7.24 -15.33
N ARG A 83 12.34 6.20 -16.17
CA ARG A 83 13.04 6.23 -17.46
C ARG A 83 12.49 7.31 -18.41
N LEU A 84 11.19 7.48 -18.46
CA LEU A 84 10.54 8.55 -19.25
C LEU A 84 10.98 9.97 -18.80
N ARG A 85 11.52 10.09 -17.58
CA ARG A 85 12.07 11.33 -17.00
C ARG A 85 13.60 11.40 -17.03
N GLY A 86 14.25 10.47 -17.74
CA GLY A 86 15.70 10.39 -17.84
C GLY A 86 16.39 9.84 -16.59
N VAL A 87 15.63 9.24 -15.65
CA VAL A 87 16.17 8.68 -14.40
C VAL A 87 16.33 7.17 -14.55
N MET A 88 17.56 6.70 -14.49
CA MET A 88 17.89 5.28 -14.61
C MET A 88 18.04 4.60 -13.27
N GLU A 89 18.57 5.33 -12.28
CA GLU A 89 18.84 4.84 -10.92
C GLU A 89 18.49 5.89 -9.88
N VAL A 90 18.17 5.43 -8.66
CA VAL A 90 17.86 6.26 -7.50
C VAL A 90 18.66 5.81 -6.27
N ASP A 91 18.92 6.74 -5.36
CA ASP A 91 19.66 6.50 -4.11
C ASP A 91 18.75 5.89 -3.03
N GLY A 92 17.44 6.13 -3.11
CA GLY A 92 16.50 5.54 -2.17
C GLY A 92 15.06 5.54 -2.67
N ILE A 93 14.29 4.61 -2.10
CA ILE A 93 12.87 4.43 -2.37
C ILE A 93 12.15 4.31 -1.04
N LEU A 94 11.09 5.12 -0.88
CA LEU A 94 10.13 5.03 0.22
C LEU A 94 8.77 4.62 -0.33
N ALA A 95 8.08 3.73 0.38
CA ALA A 95 6.69 3.37 0.12
C ALA A 95 5.93 3.27 1.45
N ASP A 96 4.89 4.09 1.61
CA ASP A 96 3.91 4.00 2.70
C ASP A 96 2.64 3.35 2.13
N LEU A 97 2.54 2.02 2.26
CA LEU A 97 1.52 1.23 1.58
C LEU A 97 0.12 1.44 2.17
N GLY A 98 -0.87 0.97 1.45
CA GLY A 98 -2.26 1.01 1.87
C GLY A 98 -3.03 2.23 1.33
N VAL A 99 -4.04 2.65 2.04
CA VAL A 99 -4.92 3.77 1.67
C VAL A 99 -4.54 5.03 2.42
N SER A 100 -4.53 6.15 1.72
CA SER A 100 -4.38 7.44 2.37
C SER A 100 -5.57 7.71 3.30
N SER A 101 -5.36 8.53 4.33
CA SER A 101 -6.46 8.95 5.21
C SER A 101 -7.57 9.64 4.43
N HIS A 102 -7.23 10.34 3.34
CA HIS A 102 -8.21 10.95 2.45
C HIS A 102 -9.23 9.93 1.90
N HIS A 103 -8.79 8.72 1.52
CA HIS A 103 -9.71 7.67 1.06
C HIS A 103 -10.72 7.24 2.12
N PHE A 104 -10.35 7.26 3.41
CA PHE A 104 -11.28 6.95 4.50
C PHE A 104 -12.18 8.14 4.88
N ASP A 105 -11.68 9.35 4.72
CA ASP A 105 -12.39 10.58 5.08
C ASP A 105 -13.35 11.02 3.97
N ALA A 106 -13.06 10.70 2.71
CA ALA A 106 -13.96 10.84 1.57
C ALA A 106 -14.99 9.70 1.56
N VAL A 107 -16.07 9.87 2.31
CA VAL A 107 -17.10 8.82 2.52
C VAL A 107 -17.64 8.28 1.19
N GLU A 108 -17.83 9.15 0.20
CA GLU A 108 -18.33 8.84 -1.14
C GLU A 108 -17.44 7.86 -1.94
N ARG A 109 -16.19 7.63 -1.52
CA ARG A 109 -15.26 6.69 -2.16
C ARG A 109 -15.49 5.22 -1.75
N GLY A 110 -16.32 4.96 -0.72
CA GLY A 110 -16.73 3.61 -0.32
C GLY A 110 -15.69 2.75 0.38
N PHE A 111 -14.57 3.31 0.86
CA PHE A 111 -13.52 2.56 1.58
C PHE A 111 -13.87 2.18 3.01
N SER A 112 -14.93 2.76 3.57
CA SER A 112 -15.34 2.55 4.96
C SER A 112 -16.71 1.88 5.04
N PHE A 113 -16.85 0.95 5.99
CA PHE A 113 -18.15 0.39 6.35
C PHE A 113 -18.96 1.26 7.33
N ARG A 114 -18.41 2.42 7.70
CA ARG A 114 -19.10 3.42 8.53
C ARG A 114 -19.84 4.39 7.62
N GLY A 115 -21.17 4.34 7.67
CA GLY A 115 -22.02 5.16 6.83
C GLY A 115 -22.45 4.48 5.53
N GLU A 116 -23.25 5.17 4.75
CA GLU A 116 -23.73 4.73 3.45
C GLU A 116 -23.03 5.50 2.34
N ALA A 117 -22.44 4.75 1.39
CA ALA A 117 -21.72 5.30 0.27
C ALA A 117 -21.82 4.34 -0.93
N PRO A 118 -21.57 4.83 -2.17
CA PRO A 118 -21.36 3.94 -3.31
C PRO A 118 -20.26 2.91 -3.01
N LEU A 119 -20.47 1.66 -3.43
CA LEU A 119 -19.52 0.58 -3.25
C LEU A 119 -18.46 0.62 -4.37
N ASP A 120 -17.58 1.64 -4.31
CA ASP A 120 -16.59 1.93 -5.36
C ASP A 120 -15.21 1.33 -5.04
N MET A 121 -14.51 1.82 -4.04
CA MET A 121 -13.17 1.44 -3.57
C MET A 121 -12.02 1.62 -4.57
N ARG A 122 -12.21 2.30 -5.69
CA ARG A 122 -11.12 2.59 -6.62
C ARG A 122 -10.21 3.70 -6.08
N MET A 123 -8.91 3.46 -5.99
CA MET A 123 -7.91 4.50 -5.76
C MET A 123 -7.74 5.35 -7.04
N ASN A 124 -7.62 4.70 -8.20
CA ASN A 124 -7.67 5.37 -9.49
C ASN A 124 -9.11 5.42 -9.99
N GLN A 125 -9.74 6.58 -9.92
CA GLN A 125 -11.15 6.78 -10.35
C GLN A 125 -11.39 6.51 -11.85
N ARG A 126 -10.33 6.46 -12.67
CA ARG A 126 -10.42 6.07 -14.09
C ARG A 126 -10.38 4.55 -14.29
N GLY A 127 -10.13 3.79 -13.24
CA GLY A 127 -10.22 2.32 -13.28
C GLY A 127 -11.64 1.88 -13.63
N ARG A 128 -11.77 0.71 -14.25
CA ARG A 128 -13.09 0.19 -14.65
C ARG A 128 -13.76 -0.64 -13.55
N LEU A 129 -12.96 -1.41 -12.80
CA LEU A 129 -13.46 -2.35 -11.81
C LEU A 129 -13.77 -1.63 -10.50
N THR A 130 -15.01 -1.70 -10.02
CA THR A 130 -15.46 -1.22 -8.72
C THR A 130 -15.67 -2.38 -7.75
N ALA A 131 -15.80 -2.11 -6.46
CA ALA A 131 -16.15 -3.14 -5.48
C ALA A 131 -17.58 -3.66 -5.69
N ALA A 132 -18.48 -2.84 -6.24
CA ALA A 132 -19.80 -3.29 -6.65
C ALA A 132 -19.73 -4.34 -7.78
N ASP A 133 -18.88 -4.11 -8.80
CA ASP A 133 -18.68 -5.08 -9.89
C ASP A 133 -18.13 -6.41 -9.34
N VAL A 134 -17.14 -6.34 -8.44
CA VAL A 134 -16.60 -7.54 -7.79
C VAL A 134 -17.70 -8.33 -7.07
N VAL A 135 -18.53 -7.66 -6.27
CA VAL A 135 -19.60 -8.31 -5.51
C VAL A 135 -20.69 -8.86 -6.40
N ASN A 136 -21.07 -8.13 -7.46
CA ASN A 136 -22.22 -8.53 -8.30
C ASN A 136 -21.84 -9.49 -9.43
N ASP A 137 -20.64 -9.43 -9.99
CA ASP A 137 -20.30 -10.13 -11.23
C ASP A 137 -19.36 -11.32 -11.03
N TYR A 138 -18.55 -11.34 -9.95
CA TYR A 138 -17.61 -12.45 -9.70
C TYR A 138 -18.35 -13.75 -9.38
N THR A 139 -17.75 -14.89 -9.76
CA THR A 139 -18.26 -16.22 -9.38
C THR A 139 -18.17 -16.44 -7.87
N ALA A 140 -18.90 -17.43 -7.35
CA ALA A 140 -18.80 -17.82 -5.93
C ALA A 140 -17.36 -18.28 -5.58
N GLU A 141 -16.71 -18.94 -6.51
CA GLU A 141 -15.33 -19.42 -6.41
C GLU A 141 -14.34 -18.24 -6.33
N ASP A 142 -14.48 -17.24 -7.21
CA ASP A 142 -13.63 -16.04 -7.20
C ASP A 142 -13.82 -15.22 -5.92
N LEU A 143 -15.08 -15.03 -5.49
CA LEU A 143 -15.38 -14.38 -4.21
C LEU A 143 -14.75 -15.15 -3.04
N THR A 144 -14.84 -16.48 -3.05
CA THR A 144 -14.23 -17.32 -2.01
C THR A 144 -12.71 -17.15 -1.99
N ARG A 145 -12.08 -17.15 -3.17
CA ARG A 145 -10.64 -16.94 -3.33
C ARG A 145 -10.21 -15.60 -2.77
N ILE A 146 -10.81 -14.48 -3.21
CA ILE A 146 -10.38 -13.14 -2.76
C ILE A 146 -10.65 -12.93 -1.26
N LEU A 147 -11.74 -13.44 -0.73
CA LEU A 147 -12.05 -13.36 0.70
C LEU A 147 -11.06 -14.17 1.55
N GLY A 148 -10.59 -15.30 1.04
CA GLY A 148 -9.55 -16.11 1.68
C GLY A 148 -8.18 -15.49 1.55
N ASP A 149 -7.74 -15.22 0.31
CA ASP A 149 -6.38 -14.79 -0.01
C ASP A 149 -6.08 -13.36 0.48
N TRP A 150 -7.01 -12.44 0.26
CA TRP A 150 -6.82 -11.01 0.56
C TRP A 150 -7.44 -10.57 1.88
N GLY A 151 -8.54 -11.20 2.30
CA GLY A 151 -9.22 -10.87 3.55
C GLY A 151 -8.76 -11.71 4.75
N GLU A 152 -8.11 -12.84 4.52
CA GLU A 152 -7.83 -13.82 5.58
C GLU A 152 -9.11 -14.14 6.39
N VAL A 153 -10.27 -14.24 5.70
CA VAL A 153 -11.56 -14.56 6.31
C VAL A 153 -11.59 -16.06 6.65
N GLU A 154 -12.03 -16.41 7.86
CA GLU A 154 -11.99 -17.81 8.35
C GLU A 154 -12.89 -18.78 7.56
N THR A 155 -14.04 -18.30 7.09
CA THR A 155 -15.00 -19.10 6.31
C THR A 155 -15.40 -18.39 5.02
N PRO A 156 -14.45 -18.20 4.05
CA PRO A 156 -14.65 -17.35 2.89
C PRO A 156 -15.80 -17.83 2.00
N TRP A 157 -15.93 -19.15 1.79
CA TRP A 157 -17.03 -19.75 1.03
C TRP A 157 -18.42 -19.41 1.58
N LYS A 158 -18.55 -19.33 2.91
CA LYS A 158 -19.83 -19.00 3.55
C LYS A 158 -20.20 -17.55 3.28
N VAL A 159 -19.22 -16.64 3.34
CA VAL A 159 -19.41 -15.21 3.04
C VAL A 159 -19.70 -15.02 1.55
N ALA A 160 -18.98 -15.71 0.67
CA ALA A 160 -19.24 -15.68 -0.78
C ALA A 160 -20.67 -16.11 -1.10
N ASN A 161 -21.16 -17.19 -0.49
CA ASN A 161 -22.55 -17.64 -0.67
C ASN A 161 -23.59 -16.64 -0.12
N CYS A 162 -23.28 -15.92 0.98
CA CYS A 162 -24.14 -14.84 1.47
C CYS A 162 -24.25 -13.73 0.42
N LEU A 163 -23.12 -13.31 -0.18
CA LEU A 163 -23.09 -12.28 -1.23
C LEU A 163 -23.84 -12.72 -2.49
N VAL A 164 -23.59 -13.94 -2.98
CA VAL A 164 -24.29 -14.50 -4.15
C VAL A 164 -25.79 -14.56 -3.92
N LYS A 165 -26.23 -14.98 -2.74
CA LYS A 165 -27.66 -15.02 -2.39
C LYS A 165 -28.27 -13.61 -2.32
N ALA A 166 -27.54 -12.65 -1.75
CA ALA A 166 -28.02 -11.27 -1.62
C ALA A 166 -28.17 -10.61 -3.00
N ARG A 167 -27.16 -10.71 -3.88
CA ARG A 167 -27.20 -10.11 -5.22
C ARG A 167 -28.25 -10.72 -6.13
N ALA A 168 -28.63 -11.98 -5.91
CA ALA A 168 -29.72 -12.64 -6.65
C ALA A 168 -31.09 -12.01 -6.33
N ALA A 169 -31.26 -11.39 -5.18
CA ALA A 169 -32.48 -10.69 -4.79
C ALA A 169 -32.45 -9.20 -5.25
N ALA A 170 -31.32 -8.53 -5.08
CA ALA A 170 -31.11 -7.15 -5.50
C ALA A 170 -29.60 -6.85 -5.61
N SER A 171 -29.19 -6.07 -6.61
CA SER A 171 -27.81 -5.65 -6.80
C SER A 171 -27.27 -4.92 -5.56
N VAL A 172 -26.04 -5.24 -5.15
CA VAL A 172 -25.35 -4.63 -4.01
C VAL A 172 -24.50 -3.46 -4.54
N THR A 173 -24.98 -2.25 -4.33
CA THR A 173 -24.36 -1.03 -4.90
C THR A 173 -23.84 -0.05 -3.85
N THR A 174 -24.18 -0.27 -2.57
CA THR A 174 -23.71 0.58 -1.47
C THR A 174 -23.00 -0.21 -0.37
N THR A 175 -22.20 0.50 0.41
CA THR A 175 -21.51 -0.08 1.58
C THR A 175 -22.48 -0.64 2.61
N ALA A 176 -23.62 0.06 2.84
CA ALA A 176 -24.64 -0.41 3.75
C ALA A 176 -25.32 -1.69 3.26
N GLN A 177 -25.60 -1.81 1.95
CA GLN A 177 -26.12 -3.04 1.36
C GLN A 177 -25.13 -4.20 1.47
N LEU A 178 -23.82 -3.95 1.27
CA LEU A 178 -22.77 -4.94 1.47
C LEU A 178 -22.76 -5.46 2.91
N VAL A 179 -22.78 -4.57 3.90
CA VAL A 179 -22.84 -4.95 5.32
C VAL A 179 -24.11 -5.75 5.62
N GLY A 180 -25.26 -5.34 5.08
CA GLY A 180 -26.53 -6.06 5.19
C GLY A 180 -26.48 -7.47 4.57
N ALA A 181 -25.86 -7.60 3.39
CA ALA A 181 -25.73 -8.87 2.66
C ALA A 181 -24.93 -9.92 3.44
N VAL A 182 -23.90 -9.50 4.18
CA VAL A 182 -23.05 -10.43 4.96
C VAL A 182 -23.52 -10.62 6.40
N LYS A 183 -24.51 -9.87 6.87
CA LYS A 183 -25.00 -9.95 8.25
C LYS A 183 -25.35 -11.36 8.73
N PRO A 184 -25.97 -12.24 7.89
CA PRO A 184 -26.28 -13.62 8.30
C PRO A 184 -25.05 -14.48 8.60
N CYS A 185 -23.87 -14.11 8.06
CA CYS A 185 -22.61 -14.84 8.24
C CYS A 185 -21.58 -14.04 9.07
N THR A 186 -21.93 -12.86 9.54
CA THR A 186 -21.06 -12.03 10.39
C THR A 186 -21.00 -12.63 11.80
N PRO A 187 -19.79 -12.85 12.36
CA PRO A 187 -19.63 -13.30 13.74
C PRO A 187 -20.23 -12.27 14.71
N LYS A 188 -21.02 -12.72 15.69
CA LYS A 188 -21.58 -11.83 16.74
C LYS A 188 -20.49 -11.13 17.57
N LYS A 189 -19.38 -11.83 17.77
CA LYS A 189 -18.18 -11.31 18.41
C LYS A 189 -17.19 -10.87 17.32
N ASP A 190 -16.60 -9.68 17.45
CA ASP A 190 -15.61 -9.13 16.51
C ASP A 190 -16.16 -8.74 15.11
N GLU A 191 -17.41 -8.25 15.03
CA GLU A 191 -18.04 -7.78 13.79
C GLU A 191 -17.16 -6.77 13.05
N ALA A 192 -16.63 -5.77 13.77
CA ALA A 192 -15.77 -4.74 13.15
C ALA A 192 -14.51 -5.34 12.51
N LYS A 193 -13.90 -6.33 13.15
CA LYS A 193 -12.72 -7.03 12.61
C LYS A 193 -13.07 -7.83 11.35
N PHE A 194 -14.22 -8.48 11.33
CA PHE A 194 -14.73 -9.21 10.17
C PHE A 194 -14.98 -8.26 9.00
N LEU A 195 -15.68 -7.14 9.23
CA LEU A 195 -15.94 -6.14 8.20
C LEU A 195 -14.66 -5.50 7.67
N THR A 196 -13.68 -5.24 8.54
CA THR A 196 -12.35 -4.76 8.10
C THR A 196 -11.71 -5.74 7.12
N LYS A 197 -11.74 -7.05 7.38
CA LYS A 197 -11.22 -8.09 6.50
C LYS A 197 -11.96 -8.18 5.17
N LEU A 198 -13.29 -8.08 5.21
CA LEU A 198 -14.14 -8.07 4.01
C LEU A 198 -13.82 -6.88 3.10
N PHE A 199 -13.77 -5.66 3.67
CA PHE A 199 -13.47 -4.45 2.94
C PHE A 199 -12.02 -4.45 2.42
N GLN A 200 -11.07 -4.96 3.20
CA GLN A 200 -9.69 -5.18 2.75
C GLN A 200 -9.63 -6.10 1.53
N ALA A 201 -10.36 -7.21 1.54
CA ALA A 201 -10.36 -8.16 0.42
C ALA A 201 -10.84 -7.51 -0.89
N LEU A 202 -11.97 -6.79 -0.84
CA LEU A 202 -12.52 -6.09 -1.98
C LEU A 202 -11.59 -4.98 -2.48
N ARG A 203 -11.04 -4.17 -1.56
CA ARG A 203 -10.11 -3.10 -1.87
C ARG A 203 -8.85 -3.61 -2.59
N ILE A 204 -8.23 -4.66 -2.05
CA ILE A 204 -7.05 -5.29 -2.65
C ILE A 204 -7.33 -5.78 -4.04
N GLU A 205 -8.48 -6.43 -4.27
CA GLU A 205 -8.86 -6.94 -5.58
C GLU A 205 -9.12 -5.81 -6.57
N VAL A 206 -9.92 -4.81 -6.22
CA VAL A 206 -10.26 -3.65 -7.06
C VAL A 206 -9.02 -2.91 -7.54
N ASN A 207 -8.04 -2.73 -6.67
CA ASN A 207 -6.84 -1.95 -6.96
C ASN A 207 -5.64 -2.79 -7.42
N GLY A 208 -5.74 -4.13 -7.36
CA GLY A 208 -4.65 -5.04 -7.69
C GLY A 208 -3.41 -4.79 -6.83
N GLU A 209 -3.60 -4.51 -5.53
CA GLU A 209 -2.56 -4.01 -4.62
C GLU A 209 -1.39 -4.99 -4.48
N MET A 210 -1.68 -6.28 -4.33
CA MET A 210 -0.63 -7.30 -4.13
C MET A 210 0.25 -7.47 -5.35
N GLU A 211 -0.33 -7.44 -6.54
CA GLU A 211 0.44 -7.52 -7.80
C GLU A 211 1.24 -6.23 -8.04
N ALA A 212 0.63 -5.07 -7.78
CA ALA A 212 1.32 -3.80 -7.86
C ALA A 212 2.54 -3.75 -6.92
N LEU A 213 2.39 -4.25 -5.69
CA LEU A 213 3.48 -4.33 -4.71
C LEU A 213 4.61 -5.24 -5.19
N LYS A 214 4.29 -6.44 -5.69
CA LYS A 214 5.32 -7.35 -6.24
C LYS A 214 6.10 -6.70 -7.37
N MET A 215 5.40 -6.12 -8.35
CA MET A 215 6.03 -5.42 -9.47
C MET A 215 6.91 -4.25 -9.01
N ALA A 216 6.47 -3.48 -8.03
CA ALA A 216 7.25 -2.37 -7.48
C ALA A 216 8.51 -2.85 -6.76
N LEU A 217 8.42 -3.90 -5.95
CA LEU A 217 9.57 -4.49 -5.26
C LEU A 217 10.61 -5.02 -6.25
N GLU A 218 10.20 -5.75 -7.30
CA GLU A 218 11.11 -6.23 -8.36
C GLU A 218 11.76 -5.07 -9.12
N GLN A 219 11.01 -4.02 -9.42
CA GLN A 219 11.53 -2.84 -10.11
C GLN A 219 12.44 -2.01 -9.19
N SER A 220 12.16 -1.94 -7.88
CA SER A 220 13.02 -1.28 -6.90
C SER A 220 14.44 -1.84 -6.94
N LEU A 221 14.57 -3.18 -7.00
CA LEU A 221 15.87 -3.82 -7.11
C LEU A 221 16.63 -3.41 -8.37
N ARG A 222 15.92 -3.12 -9.46
CA ARG A 222 16.51 -2.74 -10.76
C ARG A 222 16.90 -1.27 -10.84
N VAL A 223 16.22 -0.38 -10.10
CA VAL A 223 16.44 1.06 -10.17
C VAL A 223 17.22 1.62 -8.98
N LEU A 224 17.34 0.89 -7.88
CA LEU A 224 18.22 1.29 -6.79
C LEU A 224 19.68 1.15 -7.21
N LYS A 225 20.52 2.14 -6.89
CA LYS A 225 21.97 2.03 -6.93
C LYS A 225 22.47 0.99 -5.92
N PRO A 226 23.65 0.37 -6.11
CA PRO A 226 24.35 -0.29 -5.02
C PRO A 226 24.51 0.68 -3.83
N GLY A 227 24.21 0.22 -2.61
CA GLY A 227 24.14 1.08 -1.42
C GLY A 227 22.83 1.84 -1.25
N GLY A 228 21.98 1.90 -2.27
CA GLY A 228 20.66 2.55 -2.22
C GLY A 228 19.70 1.83 -1.28
N ARG A 229 18.77 2.58 -0.68
CA ARG A 229 17.89 2.09 0.38
C ARG A 229 16.46 1.92 -0.09
N LEU A 230 15.86 0.78 0.31
CA LEU A 230 14.43 0.50 0.18
C LEU A 230 13.79 0.55 1.56
N VAL A 231 12.84 1.46 1.75
CA VAL A 231 12.11 1.68 3.00
C VAL A 231 10.63 1.51 2.74
N VAL A 232 9.97 0.59 3.44
CA VAL A 232 8.56 0.26 3.20
C VAL A 232 7.81 0.18 4.52
N ILE A 233 6.68 0.89 4.59
CA ILE A 233 5.68 0.80 5.66
C ILE A 233 4.51 -0.02 5.11
N SER A 234 4.06 -1.02 5.85
CA SER A 234 2.93 -1.89 5.52
C SER A 234 1.93 -1.93 6.67
N TYR A 235 0.64 -2.21 6.37
CA TYR A 235 -0.44 -2.13 7.36
C TYR A 235 -1.16 -3.46 7.59
N HIS A 236 -0.93 -4.47 6.77
CA HIS A 236 -1.49 -5.80 6.98
C HIS A 236 -0.47 -6.93 6.72
N SER A 237 -0.83 -8.13 7.17
CA SER A 237 0.03 -9.32 7.15
C SER A 237 0.54 -9.70 5.76
N LEU A 238 -0.29 -9.51 4.72
CA LEU A 238 0.03 -9.89 3.35
C LEU A 238 1.15 -9.01 2.79
N GLU A 239 1.01 -7.67 2.93
CA GLU A 239 2.06 -6.72 2.54
C GLU A 239 3.37 -6.99 3.28
N ASP A 240 3.30 -7.05 4.63
CA ASP A 240 4.48 -7.27 5.47
C ASP A 240 5.23 -8.56 5.10
N ARG A 241 4.49 -9.63 4.76
CA ARG A 241 5.06 -10.91 4.35
C ARG A 241 5.81 -10.80 3.01
N LEU A 242 5.21 -10.12 2.00
CA LEU A 242 5.86 -9.90 0.71
C LEU A 242 7.12 -9.06 0.85
N VAL A 243 7.04 -7.92 1.54
CA VAL A 243 8.16 -7.00 1.78
C VAL A 243 9.29 -7.71 2.54
N LYS A 244 8.97 -8.38 3.66
CA LYS A 244 9.94 -9.12 4.46
C LYS A 244 10.65 -10.20 3.64
N ASN A 245 9.89 -11.00 2.90
CA ASN A 245 10.45 -12.08 2.10
C ASN A 245 11.35 -11.53 1.00
N PHE A 246 10.89 -10.52 0.27
CA PHE A 246 11.65 -9.91 -0.83
C PHE A 246 12.95 -9.26 -0.34
N MET A 247 12.92 -8.45 0.72
CA MET A 247 14.12 -7.84 1.30
C MET A 247 15.12 -8.90 1.79
N ARG A 248 14.62 -10.02 2.32
CA ARG A 248 15.47 -11.09 2.87
C ARG A 248 16.11 -11.97 1.80
N SER A 249 15.44 -12.22 0.70
CA SER A 249 15.83 -13.27 -0.24
C SER A 249 15.83 -12.86 -1.71
N GLY A 250 15.29 -11.68 -2.06
CA GLY A 250 15.12 -11.27 -3.45
C GLY A 250 13.93 -11.92 -4.17
N ASN A 251 13.15 -12.74 -3.45
CA ASN A 251 11.96 -13.40 -3.98
C ASN A 251 10.81 -13.39 -2.96
N PHE A 252 9.59 -13.76 -3.39
CA PHE A 252 8.39 -13.70 -2.54
C PHE A 252 8.18 -14.97 -1.70
N SER A 253 8.89 -16.06 -2.01
CA SER A 253 8.85 -17.30 -1.20
C SER A 253 9.62 -17.13 0.13
N GLY A 254 10.56 -16.19 0.19
CA GLY A 254 11.44 -15.96 1.33
C GLY A 254 12.54 -17.03 1.46
N GLN A 255 12.75 -17.87 0.44
CA GLN A 255 13.84 -18.83 0.39
C GLN A 255 15.10 -18.15 -0.12
N VAL A 256 16.14 -18.13 0.72
CA VAL A 256 17.43 -17.54 0.34
C VAL A 256 18.19 -18.52 -0.53
N GLU A 257 18.44 -18.15 -1.76
CA GLU A 257 19.32 -18.88 -2.67
C GLU A 257 20.78 -18.74 -2.23
N LYS A 258 21.54 -19.82 -2.36
CA LYS A 258 22.95 -19.85 -2.04
C LYS A 258 23.74 -20.29 -3.27
N ASP A 259 24.94 -19.73 -3.43
CA ASP A 259 25.89 -20.18 -4.43
C ASP A 259 26.50 -21.56 -4.07
N PHE A 260 27.33 -22.08 -4.96
CA PHE A 260 28.01 -23.36 -4.76
C PHE A 260 28.87 -23.39 -3.47
N PHE A 261 29.33 -22.23 -2.99
CA PHE A 261 30.11 -22.09 -1.77
C PHE A 261 29.26 -21.83 -0.52
N GLY A 262 27.92 -21.89 -0.62
CA GLY A 262 26.99 -21.66 0.47
C GLY A 262 26.76 -20.18 0.82
N ARG A 263 27.26 -19.24 0.02
CA ARG A 263 27.07 -17.80 0.23
C ARG A 263 25.68 -17.37 -0.22
N SER A 264 25.02 -16.53 0.58
CA SER A 264 23.71 -15.97 0.24
C SER A 264 23.78 -15.10 -1.00
N GLN A 265 22.86 -15.33 -1.94
CA GLN A 265 22.62 -14.48 -3.13
C GLN A 265 21.54 -13.44 -2.90
N ALA A 266 21.14 -13.20 -1.64
CA ALA A 266 20.17 -12.17 -1.33
C ALA A 266 20.67 -10.80 -1.83
N PRO A 267 19.82 -10.05 -2.56
CA PRO A 267 20.24 -8.78 -3.18
C PRO A 267 20.29 -7.61 -2.20
N PHE A 268 19.82 -7.81 -0.97
CA PHE A 268 19.76 -6.79 0.05
C PHE A 268 20.43 -7.22 1.36
N ASP A 269 21.00 -6.25 2.05
CA ASP A 269 21.36 -6.33 3.46
C ASP A 269 20.25 -5.66 4.30
N LEU A 270 19.72 -6.40 5.29
CA LEU A 270 18.64 -5.90 6.13
C LEU A 270 19.16 -4.84 7.10
N VAL A 271 18.64 -3.61 7.02
CA VAL A 271 18.86 -2.56 8.02
C VAL A 271 18.01 -2.86 9.26
N THR A 272 16.74 -3.22 9.04
CA THR A 272 15.84 -3.64 10.11
C THR A 272 15.69 -5.16 10.13
N ARG A 273 16.22 -5.83 11.17
CA ARG A 273 16.02 -7.28 11.34
C ARG A 273 14.59 -7.62 11.77
N LYS A 274 14.00 -6.76 12.61
CA LYS A 274 12.58 -6.79 13.01
C LYS A 274 11.91 -5.56 12.45
N ALA A 275 10.60 -5.64 12.19
CA ALA A 275 9.84 -4.45 11.80
C ALA A 275 9.86 -3.42 12.93
N VAL A 276 10.05 -2.15 12.58
CA VAL A 276 9.82 -1.01 13.47
C VAL A 276 8.31 -0.76 13.51
N THR A 277 7.77 -0.52 14.69
CA THR A 277 6.34 -0.24 14.93
C THR A 277 6.18 1.13 15.61
N PRO A 278 5.02 1.78 15.45
CA PRO A 278 4.77 3.08 16.07
C PRO A 278 4.97 3.08 17.58
N SER A 279 5.49 4.18 18.10
CA SER A 279 5.62 4.41 19.53
C SER A 279 4.25 4.61 20.20
N ALA A 280 4.22 4.55 21.54
CA ALA A 280 2.99 4.82 22.29
C ALA A 280 2.48 6.24 22.02
N GLU A 281 3.39 7.23 21.95
CA GLU A 281 3.03 8.63 21.67
C GLU A 281 2.46 8.79 20.25
N GLU A 282 2.97 8.04 19.26
CA GLU A 282 2.40 8.05 17.91
C GLU A 282 1.02 7.41 17.87
N LEU A 283 0.83 6.30 18.58
CA LEU A 283 -0.48 5.63 18.69
C LEU A 283 -1.54 6.51 19.32
N ASP A 284 -1.18 7.31 20.29
CA ASP A 284 -2.09 8.28 20.94
C ASP A 284 -2.50 9.41 19.99
N ARG A 285 -1.54 9.91 19.21
CA ARG A 285 -1.80 10.97 18.21
C ARG A 285 -2.46 10.45 16.93
N ASN A 286 -2.10 9.25 16.49
CA ASN A 286 -2.57 8.63 15.27
C ASN A 286 -2.93 7.15 15.48
N PRO A 287 -4.13 6.83 16.01
CA PRO A 287 -4.56 5.44 16.21
C PRO A 287 -4.59 4.59 14.94
N ARG A 288 -4.65 5.20 13.76
CA ARG A 288 -4.61 4.50 12.46
C ARG A 288 -3.25 3.86 12.19
N SER A 289 -2.17 4.34 12.82
CA SER A 289 -0.82 3.76 12.70
C SER A 289 -0.65 2.40 13.38
N ARG A 290 -1.60 1.95 14.19
CA ARG A 290 -1.48 0.74 15.05
C ARG A 290 -0.97 -0.50 14.33
N SER A 291 -1.35 -0.70 13.08
CA SER A 291 -0.94 -1.89 12.29
C SER A 291 0.36 -1.69 11.52
N ALA A 292 0.91 -0.48 11.53
CA ALA A 292 2.08 -0.13 10.72
C ALA A 292 3.32 -0.95 11.11
N LYS A 293 4.03 -1.40 10.07
CA LYS A 293 5.29 -2.14 10.18
C LYS A 293 6.27 -1.59 9.16
N LEU A 294 7.29 -0.93 9.64
CA LEU A 294 8.34 -0.35 8.83
C LEU A 294 9.51 -1.31 8.68
N ARG A 295 9.95 -1.52 7.45
CA ARG A 295 11.15 -2.29 7.11
C ARG A 295 12.06 -1.51 6.19
N ALA A 296 13.37 -1.69 6.38
CA ALA A 296 14.40 -1.08 5.56
C ALA A 296 15.50 -2.09 5.20
N ALA A 297 16.01 -1.97 3.98
CA ALA A 297 17.13 -2.75 3.47
C ALA A 297 17.99 -1.91 2.53
N VAL A 298 19.27 -2.26 2.42
CA VAL A 298 20.25 -1.66 1.52
C VAL A 298 20.53 -2.62 0.39
N LYS A 299 20.51 -2.14 -0.85
CA LYS A 299 20.93 -2.94 -2.01
C LYS A 299 22.44 -3.20 -1.98
N ARG A 300 22.83 -4.46 -2.18
CA ARG A 300 24.23 -4.88 -2.34
C ARG A 300 24.85 -4.40 -3.64
#